data_4cd9ad5305b57d3dc9e1e30c43020b21
#
_entry.id   4cd9ad5305b57d3dc9e1e30c43020b21
#
_cell.length_a   1.000
_cell.length_b   1.000
_cell.length_c   1.000
_cell.angle_alpha   90.00
_cell.angle_beta   90.00
_cell.angle_gamma   90.00
#
_symmetry.space_group_name_H-M   'P 1'
#
loop_
_entity.id
_entity.type
_entity.pdbx_description
1 polymer ?
#
loop_
_entity_poly.entity_id
_entity_poly.type
_entity_poly.pdbx_seq_one_letter_code
_entity_poly.pdbx_strand_id
1 'polypeptide(L)'
;GWLLIVGVISQIVGWIAFYPADPAKETSVQAAALRADETMAYVGLIMGFGGMIAMLFALMNVAKNVQTAGGQGSSYAGVAAFLFSLIAAAALVCTGLEFSVIGASSDAGAVTLMGTSLSIGNAMILGVGLATLLLGTSILLTKNGYLVVGGFAILVGIVMLIAPFFGQDTPITGLGFAGWGIASIGIGVHSIKSSD
;
A
#
# COMPACT_ATOMS: atom_id res chain seq x y z
N GLY A 1 9.88 -12.40 -4.59
CA GLY A 1 9.51 -11.73 -5.85
C GLY A 1 8.05 -11.98 -6.23
N TRP A 2 7.61 -13.23 -6.33
CA TRP A 2 6.23 -13.58 -6.74
C TRP A 2 5.15 -12.95 -5.87
N LEU A 3 5.35 -12.88 -4.55
CA LEU A 3 4.38 -12.28 -3.63
C LEU A 3 4.16 -10.79 -3.92
N LEU A 4 5.17 -10.06 -4.40
CA LEU A 4 5.01 -8.66 -4.84
C LEU A 4 4.10 -8.56 -6.07
N ILE A 5 4.33 -9.39 -7.06
CA ILE A 5 3.56 -9.36 -8.31
C ILE A 5 2.09 -9.73 -8.04
N VAL A 6 1.87 -10.85 -7.35
CA VAL A 6 0.52 -11.33 -7.02
C VAL A 6 -0.20 -10.35 -6.10
N GLY A 7 0.50 -9.77 -5.12
CA GLY A 7 -0.07 -8.77 -4.21
C GLY A 7 -0.55 -7.52 -4.95
N VAL A 8 0.26 -6.97 -5.88
CA VAL A 8 -0.14 -5.82 -6.72
C VAL A 8 -1.36 -6.15 -7.59
N ILE A 9 -1.36 -7.30 -8.26
CA ILE A 9 -2.48 -7.71 -9.11
C ILE A 9 -3.75 -7.88 -8.28
N SER A 10 -3.68 -8.58 -7.15
CA SER A 10 -4.81 -8.77 -6.24
C SER A 10 -5.36 -7.44 -5.73
N GLN A 11 -4.47 -6.52 -5.32
CA GLN A 11 -4.86 -5.19 -4.86
C GLN A 11 -5.61 -4.41 -5.95
N ILE A 12 -5.06 -4.35 -7.16
CA ILE A 12 -5.67 -3.61 -8.28
C ILE A 12 -7.03 -4.21 -8.63
N VAL A 13 -7.11 -5.54 -8.76
CA VAL A 13 -8.37 -6.23 -9.09
C VAL A 13 -9.40 -6.03 -7.97
N GLY A 14 -8.98 -6.14 -6.70
CA GLY A 14 -9.85 -5.91 -5.56
C GLY A 14 -10.48 -4.51 -5.57
N TRP A 15 -9.66 -3.48 -5.72
CA TRP A 15 -10.13 -2.09 -5.68
C TRP A 15 -10.91 -1.66 -6.93
N ILE A 16 -10.54 -2.13 -8.13
CA ILE A 16 -11.16 -1.67 -9.38
C ILE A 16 -12.40 -2.50 -9.74
N ALA A 17 -12.35 -3.83 -9.55
CA ALA A 17 -13.41 -4.71 -10.03
C ALA A 17 -14.47 -5.04 -8.96
N PHE A 18 -14.11 -5.02 -7.69
CA PHE A 18 -14.97 -5.56 -6.63
C PHE A 18 -15.30 -4.56 -5.52
N TYR A 19 -14.48 -3.54 -5.27
CA TYR A 19 -14.74 -2.58 -4.19
C TYR A 19 -15.81 -1.58 -4.62
N PRO A 20 -16.99 -1.54 -3.97
CA PRO A 20 -18.13 -0.75 -4.45
C PRO A 20 -18.06 0.73 -4.08
N ALA A 21 -17.20 1.12 -3.12
CA ALA A 21 -17.10 2.50 -2.67
C ALA A 21 -16.19 3.32 -3.58
N ASP A 22 -16.70 4.44 -4.10
CA ASP A 22 -15.95 5.40 -4.89
C ASP A 22 -15.20 6.37 -3.96
N PRO A 23 -13.86 6.41 -3.95
CA PRO A 23 -13.08 7.27 -3.06
C PRO A 23 -13.30 8.77 -3.31
N ALA A 24 -13.84 9.16 -4.46
CA ALA A 24 -14.17 10.55 -4.77
C ALA A 24 -15.50 11.02 -4.14
N LYS A 25 -16.26 10.12 -3.51
CA LYS A 25 -17.54 10.43 -2.88
C LYS A 25 -17.39 10.74 -1.39
N GLU A 26 -18.41 11.39 -0.82
CA GLU A 26 -18.48 11.65 0.61
C GLU A 26 -18.44 10.34 1.41
N THR A 27 -17.92 10.40 2.63
CA THR A 27 -17.79 9.24 3.54
C THR A 27 -19.13 8.51 3.76
N SER A 28 -20.23 9.26 3.84
CA SER A 28 -21.58 8.71 3.98
C SER A 28 -22.00 7.85 2.78
N VAL A 29 -21.66 8.31 1.56
CA VAL A 29 -21.95 7.60 0.31
C VAL A 29 -21.08 6.35 0.20
N GLN A 30 -19.80 6.45 0.57
CA GLN A 30 -18.89 5.30 0.59
C GLN A 30 -19.37 4.21 1.58
N ALA A 31 -19.74 4.61 2.79
CA ALA A 31 -20.27 3.67 3.79
C ALA A 31 -21.58 3.00 3.33
N ALA A 32 -22.48 3.76 2.70
CA ALA A 32 -23.71 3.22 2.14
C ALA A 32 -23.46 2.23 1.00
N ALA A 33 -22.46 2.50 0.14
CA ALA A 33 -22.09 1.62 -0.97
C ALA A 33 -21.56 0.26 -0.48
N LEU A 34 -20.73 0.23 0.57
CA LEU A 34 -20.24 -1.02 1.17
C LEU A 34 -21.39 -1.88 1.74
N ARG A 35 -22.40 -1.24 2.30
CA ARG A 35 -23.58 -1.92 2.89
C ARG A 35 -24.62 -2.34 1.87
N ALA A 36 -24.64 -1.68 0.69
CA ALA A 36 -25.59 -2.01 -0.36
C ALA A 36 -25.25 -3.30 -1.11
N ASP A 37 -23.97 -3.63 -1.24
CA ASP A 37 -23.50 -4.87 -1.86
C ASP A 37 -22.41 -5.52 -0.99
N GLU A 38 -22.87 -6.17 0.08
CA GLU A 38 -21.98 -6.80 1.06
C GLU A 38 -21.04 -7.83 0.43
N THR A 39 -21.52 -8.62 -0.53
CA THR A 39 -20.70 -9.67 -1.15
C THR A 39 -19.56 -9.07 -1.94
N MET A 40 -19.84 -8.07 -2.77
CA MET A 40 -18.80 -7.36 -3.54
C MET A 40 -17.85 -6.62 -2.60
N ALA A 41 -18.36 -5.99 -1.54
CA ALA A 41 -17.55 -5.32 -0.55
C ALA A 41 -16.57 -6.29 0.15
N TYR A 42 -17.04 -7.45 0.61
CA TYR A 42 -16.15 -8.47 1.21
C TYR A 42 -15.07 -8.95 0.24
N VAL A 43 -15.42 -9.27 -1.00
CA VAL A 43 -14.46 -9.71 -2.02
C VAL A 43 -13.44 -8.60 -2.31
N GLY A 44 -13.92 -7.38 -2.51
CA GLY A 44 -13.07 -6.20 -2.76
C GLY A 44 -12.09 -5.94 -1.63
N LEU A 45 -12.56 -5.99 -0.38
CA LEU A 45 -11.74 -5.79 0.82
C LEU A 45 -10.69 -6.89 0.99
N ILE A 46 -11.07 -8.15 0.84
CA ILE A 46 -10.14 -9.28 0.97
C ILE A 46 -9.07 -9.21 -0.13
N MET A 47 -9.45 -8.96 -1.37
CA MET A 47 -8.49 -8.87 -2.48
C MET A 47 -7.66 -7.59 -2.40
N GLY A 48 -8.30 -6.44 -2.13
CA GLY A 48 -7.63 -5.13 -2.08
C GLY A 48 -6.65 -5.02 -0.92
N PHE A 49 -7.14 -5.14 0.31
CA PHE A 49 -6.27 -5.08 1.50
C PHE A 49 -5.39 -6.31 1.63
N GLY A 50 -5.89 -7.52 1.35
CA GLY A 50 -5.10 -8.73 1.38
C GLY A 50 -3.91 -8.67 0.40
N GLY A 51 -4.14 -8.18 -0.82
CA GLY A 51 -3.09 -7.93 -1.80
C GLY A 51 -2.07 -6.89 -1.32
N MET A 52 -2.56 -5.77 -0.75
CA MET A 52 -1.70 -4.73 -0.18
C MET A 52 -0.85 -5.27 0.98
N ILE A 53 -1.44 -6.00 1.91
CA ILE A 53 -0.74 -6.59 3.05
C ILE A 53 0.33 -7.57 2.57
N ALA A 54 0.01 -8.45 1.61
CA ALA A 54 0.96 -9.38 1.02
C ALA A 54 2.15 -8.64 0.38
N MET A 55 1.88 -7.55 -0.35
CA MET A 55 2.91 -6.71 -0.95
C MET A 55 3.78 -6.03 0.10
N LEU A 56 3.20 -5.47 1.16
CA LEU A 56 3.92 -4.84 2.27
C LEU A 56 4.86 -5.82 2.98
N PHE A 57 4.41 -7.05 3.26
CA PHE A 57 5.26 -8.09 3.81
C PHE A 57 6.40 -8.49 2.88
N ALA A 58 6.14 -8.54 1.57
CA ALA A 58 7.18 -8.83 0.61
C ALA A 58 8.22 -7.69 0.51
N LEU A 59 7.79 -6.42 0.50
CA LEU A 59 8.68 -5.25 0.56
C LEU A 59 9.49 -5.22 1.86
N MET A 60 8.87 -5.54 3.00
CA MET A 60 9.56 -5.70 4.28
C MET A 60 10.67 -6.74 4.19
N ASN A 61 10.40 -7.91 3.57
CA ASN A 61 11.42 -8.95 3.40
C ASN A 61 12.55 -8.52 2.49
N VAL A 62 12.26 -7.82 1.38
CA VAL A 62 13.31 -7.22 0.53
C VAL A 62 14.17 -6.26 1.33
N ALA A 63 13.55 -5.36 2.08
CA ALA A 63 14.26 -4.40 2.93
C ALA A 63 15.15 -5.11 3.98
N LYS A 64 14.65 -6.15 4.64
CA LYS A 64 15.43 -6.98 5.58
C LYS A 64 16.61 -7.65 4.90
N ASN A 65 16.46 -8.17 3.69
CA ASN A 65 17.55 -8.78 2.95
C ASN A 65 18.65 -7.76 2.64
N VAL A 66 18.28 -6.55 2.20
CA VAL A 66 19.23 -5.45 1.97
C VAL A 66 19.91 -5.04 3.29
N GLN A 67 19.17 -4.96 4.39
CA GLN A 67 19.72 -4.66 5.71
C GLN A 67 20.75 -5.71 6.15
N THR A 68 20.44 -6.99 5.99
CA THR A 68 21.32 -8.10 6.40
C THR A 68 22.55 -8.22 5.54
N ALA A 69 22.48 -7.86 4.26
CA ALA A 69 23.62 -7.81 3.36
C ALA A 69 24.67 -6.75 3.78
N GLY A 70 24.27 -5.77 4.60
CA GLY A 70 25.15 -4.73 5.13
C GLY A 70 25.46 -3.62 4.12
N GLY A 71 26.44 -2.79 4.45
CA GLY A 71 26.86 -1.67 3.60
C GLY A 71 26.13 -0.36 3.89
N GLN A 72 26.38 0.67 3.05
CA GLN A 72 25.92 2.05 3.30
C GLN A 72 24.38 2.20 3.33
N GLY A 73 23.66 1.33 2.62
CA GLY A 73 22.19 1.35 2.56
C GLY A 73 21.47 0.62 3.69
N SER A 74 22.18 -0.17 4.51
CA SER A 74 21.56 -1.10 5.47
C SER A 74 20.68 -0.42 6.52
N SER A 75 21.08 0.74 7.03
CA SER A 75 20.29 1.49 8.02
C SER A 75 18.97 1.98 7.44
N TYR A 76 18.97 2.50 6.22
CA TYR A 76 17.75 2.94 5.53
C TYR A 76 16.82 1.74 5.27
N ALA A 77 17.37 0.60 4.86
CA ALA A 77 16.60 -0.62 4.68
C ALA A 77 15.95 -1.11 5.97
N GLY A 78 16.66 -1.05 7.10
CA GLY A 78 16.14 -1.41 8.41
C GLY A 78 14.93 -0.56 8.82
N VAL A 79 15.02 0.76 8.63
CA VAL A 79 13.90 1.68 8.90
C VAL A 79 12.73 1.41 7.94
N ALA A 80 13.00 1.20 6.65
CA ALA A 80 11.97 0.87 5.67
C ALA A 80 11.23 -0.44 6.05
N ALA A 81 11.96 -1.49 6.44
CA ALA A 81 11.37 -2.75 6.88
C ALA A 81 10.45 -2.57 8.10
N PHE A 82 10.87 -1.77 9.08
CA PHE A 82 10.05 -1.44 10.25
C PHE A 82 8.77 -0.69 9.84
N LEU A 83 8.88 0.32 8.99
CA LEU A 83 7.72 1.08 8.51
C LEU A 83 6.74 0.20 7.73
N PHE A 84 7.22 -0.66 6.82
CA PHE A 84 6.33 -1.58 6.11
C PHE A 84 5.57 -2.52 7.05
N SER A 85 6.18 -2.96 8.15
CA SER A 85 5.47 -3.77 9.16
C SER A 85 4.39 -2.99 9.89
N LEU A 86 4.65 -1.74 10.26
CA LEU A 86 3.65 -0.87 10.89
C LEU A 86 2.47 -0.58 9.96
N ILE A 87 2.76 -0.32 8.67
CA ILE A 87 1.74 -0.06 7.67
C ILE A 87 0.89 -1.31 7.42
N ALA A 88 1.50 -2.50 7.39
CA ALA A 88 0.76 -3.75 7.26
C ALA A 88 -0.19 -3.98 8.47
N ALA A 89 0.24 -3.65 9.68
CA ALA A 89 -0.62 -3.70 10.85
C ALA A 89 -1.76 -2.67 10.77
N ALA A 90 -1.50 -1.45 10.32
CA ALA A 90 -2.53 -0.43 10.09
C ALA A 90 -3.54 -0.87 9.01
N ALA A 91 -3.07 -1.52 7.94
CA ALA A 91 -3.94 -2.07 6.89
C ALA A 91 -4.89 -3.14 7.43
N LEU A 92 -4.44 -4.00 8.36
CA LEU A 92 -5.31 -4.96 9.04
C LEU A 92 -6.39 -4.25 9.88
N VAL A 93 -6.04 -3.15 10.56
CA VAL A 93 -7.01 -2.35 11.32
C VAL A 93 -8.04 -1.72 10.37
N CYS A 94 -7.61 -1.11 9.26
CA CYS A 94 -8.53 -0.57 8.25
C CYS A 94 -9.46 -1.65 7.71
N THR A 95 -8.94 -2.83 7.38
CA THR A 95 -9.75 -3.97 6.93
C THR A 95 -10.84 -4.32 7.95
N GLY A 96 -10.47 -4.40 9.24
CA GLY A 96 -11.43 -4.68 10.32
C GLY A 96 -12.49 -3.59 10.49
N LEU A 97 -12.10 -2.32 10.37
CA LEU A 97 -13.03 -1.19 10.40
C LEU A 97 -14.02 -1.25 9.24
N GLU A 98 -13.57 -1.53 8.01
CA GLU A 98 -14.45 -1.58 6.86
C GLU A 98 -15.36 -2.82 6.84
N PHE A 99 -14.91 -3.96 7.37
CA PHE A 99 -15.80 -5.08 7.67
C PHE A 99 -16.87 -4.69 8.69
N SER A 100 -16.50 -3.87 9.69
CA SER A 100 -17.47 -3.37 10.67
C SER A 100 -18.43 -2.32 10.09
N VAL A 101 -18.07 -1.60 9.03
CA VAL A 101 -18.98 -0.74 8.26
C VAL A 101 -20.11 -1.56 7.66
N ILE A 102 -19.77 -2.69 7.02
CA ILE A 102 -20.76 -3.59 6.40
C ILE A 102 -21.77 -4.08 7.42
N GLY A 103 -21.32 -4.53 8.59
CA GLY A 103 -22.17 -5.03 9.68
C GLY A 103 -22.75 -3.96 10.62
N ALA A 104 -22.59 -2.66 10.33
CA ALA A 104 -23.01 -1.60 11.24
C ALA A 104 -24.54 -1.56 11.41
N SER A 105 -25.00 -1.46 12.67
CA SER A 105 -26.43 -1.43 13.01
C SER A 105 -27.10 -0.07 12.72
N SER A 106 -26.33 0.98 12.47
CA SER A 106 -26.82 2.33 12.15
C SER A 106 -25.95 3.01 11.11
N ASP A 107 -26.55 3.92 10.33
CA ASP A 107 -25.85 4.71 9.33
C ASP A 107 -24.79 5.63 9.95
N ALA A 108 -25.10 6.25 11.09
CA ALA A 108 -24.16 7.09 11.82
C ALA A 108 -22.93 6.28 12.29
N GLY A 109 -23.11 5.06 12.76
CA GLY A 109 -22.03 4.15 13.12
C GLY A 109 -21.18 3.76 11.92
N ALA A 110 -21.80 3.42 10.79
CA ALA A 110 -21.12 3.10 9.54
C ALA A 110 -20.26 4.26 9.06
N VAL A 111 -20.80 5.49 9.04
CA VAL A 111 -20.06 6.71 8.65
C VAL A 111 -18.87 6.97 9.57
N THR A 112 -19.04 6.79 10.88
CA THR A 112 -17.93 6.98 11.84
C THR A 112 -16.80 5.97 11.61
N LEU A 113 -17.13 4.69 11.42
CA LEU A 113 -16.15 3.63 11.14
C LEU A 113 -15.41 3.90 9.82
N MET A 114 -16.14 4.25 8.77
CA MET A 114 -15.58 4.59 7.47
C MET A 114 -14.64 5.80 7.56
N GLY A 115 -15.05 6.87 8.21
CA GLY A 115 -14.22 8.07 8.43
C GLY A 115 -12.94 7.76 9.20
N THR A 116 -13.00 6.85 10.17
CA THR A 116 -11.83 6.39 10.92
C THR A 116 -10.88 5.60 10.01
N SER A 117 -11.41 4.66 9.20
CA SER A 117 -10.62 3.90 8.22
C SER A 117 -9.90 4.84 7.24
N LEU A 118 -10.61 5.79 6.65
CA LEU A 118 -10.04 6.78 5.72
C LEU A 118 -8.94 7.62 6.36
N SER A 119 -9.10 8.02 7.63
CA SER A 119 -8.10 8.80 8.35
C SER A 119 -6.80 8.00 8.58
N ILE A 120 -6.93 6.72 8.96
CA ILE A 120 -5.78 5.80 9.08
C ILE A 120 -5.17 5.57 7.69
N GLY A 121 -5.99 5.38 6.66
CA GLY A 121 -5.54 5.23 5.27
C GLY A 121 -4.65 6.39 4.79
N ASN A 122 -5.02 7.63 5.11
CA ASN A 122 -4.19 8.81 4.80
C ASN A 122 -2.81 8.76 5.48
N ALA A 123 -2.77 8.36 6.76
CA ALA A 123 -1.50 8.19 7.48
C ALA A 123 -0.67 7.04 6.88
N MET A 124 -1.32 5.96 6.42
CA MET A 124 -0.64 4.87 5.73
C MET A 124 0.00 5.31 4.42
N ILE A 125 -0.64 6.17 3.63
CA ILE A 125 -0.07 6.71 2.37
C ILE A 125 1.25 7.43 2.66
N LEU A 126 1.30 8.28 3.67
CA LEU A 126 2.54 8.94 4.12
C LEU A 126 3.60 7.92 4.52
N GLY A 127 3.20 6.92 5.31
CA GLY A 127 4.10 5.84 5.74
C GLY A 127 4.67 5.05 4.57
N VAL A 128 3.83 4.68 3.59
CA VAL A 128 4.25 4.00 2.34
C VAL A 128 5.23 4.86 1.57
N GLY A 129 4.93 6.16 1.41
CA GLY A 129 5.82 7.10 0.74
C GLY A 129 7.21 7.13 1.38
N LEU A 130 7.28 7.30 2.70
CA LEU A 130 8.54 7.32 3.43
C LEU A 130 9.29 5.98 3.35
N ALA A 131 8.60 4.87 3.57
CA ALA A 131 9.20 3.54 3.50
C ALA A 131 9.76 3.23 2.11
N THR A 132 9.02 3.59 1.05
CA THR A 132 9.42 3.37 -0.35
C THR A 132 10.61 4.26 -0.72
N LEU A 133 10.63 5.51 -0.28
CA LEU A 133 11.76 6.42 -0.46
C LEU A 133 13.03 5.88 0.20
N LEU A 134 12.93 5.42 1.45
CA LEU A 134 14.05 4.86 2.20
C LEU A 134 14.55 3.55 1.57
N LEU A 135 13.65 2.68 1.13
CA LEU A 135 14.01 1.45 0.42
C LEU A 135 14.71 1.77 -0.92
N GLY A 136 14.18 2.71 -1.71
CA GLY A 136 14.80 3.16 -2.95
C GLY A 136 16.20 3.71 -2.73
N THR A 137 16.37 4.56 -1.71
CA THR A 137 17.69 5.10 -1.30
C THR A 137 18.64 3.98 -0.91
N SER A 138 18.16 3.01 -0.13
CA SER A 138 18.94 1.84 0.28
C SER A 138 19.43 1.03 -0.92
N ILE A 139 18.55 0.76 -1.89
CA ILE A 139 18.88 0.03 -3.13
C ILE A 139 19.97 0.78 -3.92
N LEU A 140 19.87 2.10 -4.05
CA LEU A 140 20.90 2.90 -4.76
C LEU A 140 22.27 2.83 -4.08
N LEU A 141 22.30 2.82 -2.75
CA LEU A 141 23.55 2.81 -1.98
C LEU A 141 24.25 1.45 -1.95
N THR A 142 23.55 0.36 -2.23
CA THR A 142 24.11 -1.01 -2.18
C THR A 142 24.92 -1.41 -3.42
N LYS A 143 25.12 -0.53 -4.39
CA LYS A 143 25.96 -0.72 -5.61
C LYS A 143 25.62 -1.94 -6.50
N ASN A 144 24.54 -2.64 -6.25
CA ASN A 144 24.19 -3.89 -6.93
C ASN A 144 23.31 -3.70 -8.19
N GLY A 145 23.54 -2.64 -8.96
CA GLY A 145 23.01 -2.55 -10.33
C GLY A 145 21.55 -2.09 -10.49
N TYR A 146 20.87 -1.68 -9.42
CA TYR A 146 19.44 -1.31 -9.41
C TYR A 146 19.14 0.18 -9.54
N LEU A 147 20.03 0.95 -10.17
CA LEU A 147 19.88 2.39 -10.26
C LEU A 147 18.49 2.83 -10.75
N VAL A 148 17.95 2.16 -11.75
CA VAL A 148 16.62 2.49 -12.31
C VAL A 148 15.52 2.19 -11.32
N VAL A 149 15.50 1.00 -10.70
CA VAL A 149 14.46 0.59 -9.75
C VAL A 149 14.55 1.42 -8.47
N GLY A 150 15.74 1.63 -7.94
CA GLY A 150 15.94 2.45 -6.74
C GLY A 150 15.57 3.92 -6.97
N GLY A 151 16.01 4.51 -8.10
CA GLY A 151 15.65 5.88 -8.48
C GLY A 151 14.14 6.06 -8.69
N PHE A 152 13.49 5.11 -9.36
CA PHE A 152 12.05 5.13 -9.54
C PHE A 152 11.30 4.99 -8.20
N ALA A 153 11.75 4.12 -7.31
CA ALA A 153 11.16 3.97 -5.97
C ALA A 153 11.28 5.28 -5.15
N ILE A 154 12.41 6.01 -5.26
CA ILE A 154 12.55 7.33 -4.63
C ILE A 154 11.52 8.32 -5.17
N LEU A 155 11.38 8.43 -6.49
CA LEU A 155 10.40 9.34 -7.11
C LEU A 155 8.98 9.00 -6.66
N VAL A 156 8.61 7.74 -6.67
CA VAL A 156 7.30 7.26 -6.19
C VAL A 156 7.12 7.58 -4.71
N GLY A 157 8.14 7.34 -3.89
CA GLY A 157 8.11 7.67 -2.46
C GLY A 157 7.83 9.15 -2.22
N ILE A 158 8.47 10.06 -2.99
CA ILE A 158 8.21 11.50 -2.91
C ILE A 158 6.78 11.82 -3.31
N VAL A 159 6.27 11.27 -4.42
CA VAL A 159 4.88 11.48 -4.87
C VAL A 159 3.89 11.03 -3.80
N MET A 160 4.10 9.86 -3.19
CA MET A 160 3.25 9.35 -2.12
C MET A 160 3.31 10.20 -0.85
N LEU A 161 4.45 10.82 -0.53
CA LEU A 161 4.56 11.75 0.61
C LEU A 161 3.77 13.04 0.42
N ILE A 162 3.67 13.53 -0.80
CA ILE A 162 2.93 14.76 -1.10
C ILE A 162 1.45 14.51 -1.42
N ALA A 163 1.08 13.33 -1.89
CA ALA A 163 -0.26 12.98 -2.32
C ALA A 163 -1.37 13.31 -1.29
N PRO A 164 -1.24 13.00 0.01
CA PRO A 164 -2.29 13.30 1.00
C PRO A 164 -2.64 14.79 1.14
N PHE A 165 -1.72 15.69 0.77
CA PHE A 165 -1.97 17.13 0.83
C PHE A 165 -2.88 17.65 -0.31
N PHE A 166 -3.06 16.83 -1.35
CA PHE A 166 -3.92 17.17 -2.50
C PHE A 166 -5.28 16.48 -2.46
N GLY A 167 -5.46 15.47 -1.59
CA GLY A 167 -6.69 14.67 -1.47
C GLY A 167 -6.57 13.29 -2.15
N GLN A 168 -7.42 12.36 -1.71
CA GLN A 168 -7.36 10.96 -2.18
C GLN A 168 -7.86 10.78 -3.62
N ASP A 169 -8.74 11.65 -4.07
CA ASP A 169 -9.41 11.63 -5.38
C ASP A 169 -8.63 12.35 -6.48
N THR A 170 -7.40 12.80 -6.18
CA THR A 170 -6.60 13.55 -7.14
C THR A 170 -5.77 12.66 -8.06
N PRO A 171 -5.46 13.12 -9.29
CA PRO A 171 -4.55 12.41 -10.19
C PRO A 171 -3.18 12.11 -9.57
N ILE A 172 -2.70 12.97 -8.66
CA ILE A 172 -1.41 12.80 -7.97
C ILE A 172 -1.44 11.55 -7.10
N THR A 173 -2.52 11.33 -6.35
CA THR A 173 -2.70 10.14 -5.52
C THR A 173 -2.79 8.89 -6.38
N GLY A 174 -3.56 8.93 -7.47
CA GLY A 174 -3.65 7.83 -8.44
C GLY A 174 -2.29 7.47 -9.06
N LEU A 175 -1.51 8.49 -9.48
CA LEU A 175 -0.15 8.29 -10.00
C LEU A 175 0.79 7.71 -8.93
N GLY A 176 0.66 8.13 -7.67
CA GLY A 176 1.41 7.59 -6.55
C GLY A 176 1.17 6.08 -6.38
N PHE A 177 -0.08 5.65 -6.33
CA PHE A 177 -0.44 4.24 -6.20
C PHE A 177 -0.04 3.40 -7.41
N ALA A 178 -0.28 3.89 -8.63
CA ALA A 178 0.15 3.21 -9.86
C ALA A 178 1.69 3.07 -9.90
N GLY A 179 2.41 4.14 -9.59
CA GLY A 179 3.86 4.15 -9.49
C GLY A 179 4.38 3.16 -8.44
N TRP A 180 3.72 3.10 -7.26
CA TRP A 180 4.08 2.16 -6.19
C TRP A 180 3.88 0.70 -6.62
N GLY A 181 2.78 0.40 -7.32
CA GLY A 181 2.57 -0.91 -7.93
C GLY A 181 3.67 -1.29 -8.92
N ILE A 182 4.01 -0.37 -9.85
CA ILE A 182 5.07 -0.58 -10.84
C ILE A 182 6.43 -0.78 -10.17
N ALA A 183 6.79 0.05 -9.18
CA ALA A 183 8.02 -0.09 -8.42
C ALA A 183 8.09 -1.45 -7.71
N SER A 184 6.99 -1.89 -7.10
CA SER A 184 6.89 -3.17 -6.41
C SER A 184 7.04 -4.36 -7.36
N ILE A 185 6.45 -4.30 -8.55
CA ILE A 185 6.64 -5.31 -9.62
C ILE A 185 8.11 -5.31 -10.06
N GLY A 186 8.72 -4.17 -10.30
CA GLY A 186 10.13 -4.04 -10.68
C GLY A 186 11.07 -4.69 -9.66
N ILE A 187 10.86 -4.41 -8.38
CA ILE A 187 11.57 -5.04 -7.26
C ILE A 187 11.32 -6.56 -7.24
N GLY A 188 10.07 -6.98 -7.46
CA GLY A 188 9.67 -8.39 -7.51
C GLY A 188 10.37 -9.18 -8.60
N VAL A 189 10.33 -8.68 -9.83
CA VAL A 189 10.97 -9.30 -11.00
C VAL A 189 12.48 -9.44 -10.78
N HIS A 190 13.09 -8.39 -10.23
CA HIS A 190 14.52 -8.46 -9.96
C HIS A 190 14.85 -9.47 -8.86
N SER A 191 14.10 -9.50 -7.76
CA SER A 191 14.29 -10.49 -6.68
C SER A 191 14.17 -11.93 -7.17
N ILE A 192 13.37 -12.20 -8.21
CA ILE A 192 13.29 -13.53 -8.85
C ILE A 192 14.57 -13.83 -9.61
N LYS A 193 15.03 -12.88 -10.46
CA LYS A 193 16.21 -13.07 -11.31
C LYS A 193 17.53 -13.19 -10.54
N SER A 194 17.61 -12.62 -9.33
CA SER A 194 18.81 -12.71 -8.49
C SER A 194 18.86 -13.95 -7.62
N SER A 195 17.81 -14.78 -7.65
CA SER A 195 17.74 -16.04 -6.89
C SER A 195 18.13 -17.25 -7.72
N ASP A 196 18.24 -17.08 -9.04
CA ASP A 196 18.78 -18.04 -9.99
C ASP A 196 20.29 -17.84 -10.19
#